data_bb8890b97338b5504e78cfca3755c746
#
_entry.id   bb8890b97338b5504e78cfca3755c746
#
_cell.length_a   1.000
_cell.length_b   1.000
_cell.length_c   1.000
_cell.angle_alpha   90.00
_cell.angle_beta   90.00
_cell.angle_gamma   90.00
#
_symmetry.space_group_name_H-M   'P 1'
#
loop_
_entity.id
_entity.type
_entity.pdbx_description
1 polymer ?
#
loop_
_entity_poly.entity_id
_entity_poly.type
_entity_poly.pdbx_seq_one_letter_code
_entity_poly.pdbx_strand_id
1 'polypeptide(L)'
;MRKILLYIVVLTINHMMAQENKNSLKDTIMFEKFDFNLWNTRYKDFEKDPKYGDHYKLKDGSSFRPMYGGKGYIFYDVIPPLPAYYHYFYDYYENGNLKAYGKYAGMQVVKIGVWHYFDENGKETQVDEEAKLGKWRFNAILDVLHKDGVIDILTGKNRDRNKLYIEFKNNNRKVAVIVFKERIDILIDTYYEYIFNCKTGKYTRKEYERYNENAKEMPTLPPLKNSKKKKSWLEKLFS
;
A
#
# COMPACT_ATOMS: atom_id res chain seq x y z
N MET A 1 33.35 -23.07 45.50
CA MET A 1 33.22 -23.28 44.05
C MET A 1 31.75 -23.25 43.53
N ARG A 2 30.76 -23.95 44.11
CA ARG A 2 29.36 -23.92 43.65
C ARG A 2 28.70 -22.52 43.60
N LYS A 3 28.97 -21.61 44.53
CA LYS A 3 28.37 -20.26 44.55
C LYS A 3 28.91 -19.34 43.45
N ILE A 4 30.18 -19.50 43.05
CA ILE A 4 30.80 -18.70 41.97
C ILE A 4 30.22 -19.15 40.60
N LEU A 5 30.00 -20.45 40.40
CA LEU A 5 29.41 -20.97 39.17
C LEU A 5 27.98 -20.47 38.97
N LEU A 6 27.19 -20.40 40.05
CA LEU A 6 25.82 -19.87 40.00
C LEU A 6 25.78 -18.38 39.64
N TYR A 7 26.72 -17.59 40.12
CA TYR A 7 26.84 -16.15 39.80
C TYR A 7 27.20 -15.91 38.33
N ILE A 8 28.09 -16.72 37.76
CA ILE A 8 28.47 -16.63 36.34
C ILE A 8 27.29 -17.01 35.44
N VAL A 9 26.55 -18.06 35.77
CA VAL A 9 25.36 -18.49 35.02
C VAL A 9 24.27 -17.40 35.04
N VAL A 10 24.01 -16.79 36.21
CA VAL A 10 23.00 -15.70 36.32
C VAL A 10 23.45 -14.45 35.55
N LEU A 11 24.75 -14.11 35.55
CA LEU A 11 25.27 -12.99 34.77
C LEU A 11 25.21 -13.23 33.28
N THR A 12 25.47 -14.46 32.80
CA THR A 12 25.36 -14.82 31.37
C THR A 12 23.91 -14.82 30.91
N ILE A 13 23.00 -15.35 31.71
CA ILE A 13 21.55 -15.33 31.38
C ILE A 13 21.02 -13.90 31.32
N ASN A 14 21.36 -13.06 32.28
CA ASN A 14 20.98 -11.63 32.26
C ASN A 14 21.62 -10.88 31.09
N HIS A 15 22.82 -11.23 30.67
CA HIS A 15 23.48 -10.63 29.49
C HIS A 15 22.80 -11.08 28.19
N MET A 16 22.45 -12.34 28.08
CA MET A 16 21.67 -12.88 26.92
C MET A 16 20.27 -12.28 26.84
N MET A 17 19.56 -12.18 27.98
CA MET A 17 18.22 -11.55 28.00
C MET A 17 18.29 -10.05 27.71
N ALA A 18 19.35 -9.34 28.14
CA ALA A 18 19.58 -7.94 27.80
C ALA A 18 19.95 -7.75 26.33
N GLN A 19 20.62 -8.71 25.72
CA GLN A 19 20.97 -8.71 24.30
C GLN A 19 19.76 -9.08 23.43
N GLU A 20 18.91 -10.03 23.83
CA GLU A 20 17.63 -10.32 23.20
C GLU A 20 16.67 -9.13 23.28
N ASN A 21 16.56 -8.48 24.46
CA ASN A 21 15.75 -7.27 24.60
C ASN A 21 16.28 -6.09 23.75
N LYS A 22 17.60 -5.90 23.65
CA LYS A 22 18.17 -4.87 22.75
C LYS A 22 17.91 -5.16 21.28
N ASN A 23 17.97 -6.43 20.87
CA ASN A 23 17.64 -6.83 19.50
C ASN A 23 16.13 -6.76 19.23
N SER A 24 15.27 -7.04 20.22
CA SER A 24 13.82 -6.92 20.10
C SER A 24 13.33 -5.48 20.00
N LEU A 25 14.03 -4.52 20.64
CA LEU A 25 13.70 -3.08 20.51
C LEU A 25 14.13 -2.50 19.15
N LYS A 26 15.20 -3.02 18.53
CA LYS A 26 15.72 -2.51 17.25
C LYS A 26 14.79 -2.71 16.07
N ASP A 27 13.91 -3.72 16.12
CA ASP A 27 13.00 -4.05 15.01
C ASP A 27 11.55 -3.62 15.29
N THR A 28 11.28 -2.84 16.33
CA THR A 28 9.96 -2.33 16.65
C THR A 28 9.92 -0.84 16.35
N ILE A 29 9.30 -0.47 15.25
CA ILE A 29 9.01 0.93 14.93
C ILE A 29 7.76 1.35 15.69
N MET A 30 7.88 2.40 16.50
CA MET A 30 6.75 3.05 17.13
C MET A 30 6.26 4.17 16.20
N PHE A 31 5.07 4.00 15.64
CA PHE A 31 4.53 4.93 14.65
C PHE A 31 3.89 6.19 15.26
N GLU A 32 3.88 6.32 16.58
CA GLU A 32 3.34 7.49 17.29
C GLU A 32 4.19 8.76 17.08
N LYS A 33 5.49 8.58 16.77
CA LYS A 33 6.43 9.66 16.51
C LYS A 33 7.44 9.25 15.45
N PHE A 34 7.86 10.21 14.60
CA PHE A 34 8.93 9.95 13.63
C PHE A 34 10.27 9.88 14.33
N ASP A 35 11.03 8.80 14.08
CA ASP A 35 12.34 8.60 14.68
C ASP A 35 13.45 9.18 13.80
N PHE A 36 13.86 10.42 14.11
CA PHE A 36 14.95 11.10 13.40
C PHE A 36 16.31 10.44 13.64
N ASN A 37 16.52 9.73 14.76
CA ASN A 37 17.78 9.06 15.01
C ASN A 37 17.95 7.85 14.09
N LEU A 38 16.91 7.04 13.95
CA LEU A 38 16.89 5.95 12.98
C LEU A 38 17.00 6.47 11.54
N TRP A 39 16.32 7.57 11.21
CA TRP A 39 16.48 8.20 9.91
C TRP A 39 17.93 8.61 9.63
N ASN A 40 18.61 9.27 10.56
CA ASN A 40 19.99 9.73 10.41
C ASN A 40 20.98 8.58 10.22
N THR A 41 20.74 7.42 10.85
CA THR A 41 21.52 6.20 10.62
C THR A 41 21.13 5.44 9.38
N ARG A 42 20.14 5.93 8.60
CA ARG A 42 19.58 5.26 7.42
C ARG A 42 19.08 3.85 7.71
N TYR A 43 18.53 3.63 8.93
CA TYR A 43 18.02 2.32 9.34
C TYR A 43 19.00 1.17 9.04
N LYS A 44 20.31 1.41 9.19
CA LYS A 44 21.39 0.49 8.79
C LYS A 44 21.29 -0.92 9.37
N ASP A 45 20.62 -1.04 10.53
CA ASP A 45 20.46 -2.30 11.24
C ASP A 45 19.18 -3.06 10.81
N PHE A 46 18.40 -2.49 9.89
CA PHE A 46 17.18 -3.12 9.36
C PHE A 46 17.45 -3.82 8.03
N GLU A 47 16.82 -4.98 7.83
CA GLU A 47 16.89 -5.72 6.58
C GLU A 47 16.08 -5.00 5.49
N LYS A 48 16.69 -4.78 4.32
CA LYS A 48 15.99 -4.26 3.14
C LYS A 48 14.99 -5.27 2.61
N ASP A 49 13.83 -4.80 2.19
CA ASP A 49 12.86 -5.65 1.53
C ASP A 49 13.22 -5.80 0.04
N PRO A 50 13.56 -7.03 -0.44
CA PRO A 50 13.93 -7.23 -1.83
C PRO A 50 12.77 -6.96 -2.80
N LYS A 51 11.51 -7.06 -2.34
CA LYS A 51 10.32 -6.83 -3.16
C LYS A 51 10.03 -5.35 -3.38
N TYR A 52 10.28 -4.51 -2.37
CA TYR A 52 9.90 -3.11 -2.39
C TYR A 52 11.09 -2.14 -2.37
N GLY A 53 12.31 -2.64 -2.51
CA GLY A 53 13.53 -1.87 -2.78
C GLY A 53 13.95 -0.85 -1.73
N ASP A 54 13.16 0.21 -1.52
CA ASP A 54 13.39 1.29 -0.56
C ASP A 54 12.70 1.07 0.80
N HIS A 55 12.05 -0.08 0.98
CA HIS A 55 11.43 -0.50 2.22
C HIS A 55 12.35 -1.39 3.05
N TYR A 56 12.04 -1.47 4.34
CA TYR A 56 12.67 -2.34 5.32
C TYR A 56 11.66 -3.34 5.85
N LYS A 57 12.11 -4.55 6.17
CA LYS A 57 11.26 -5.58 6.76
C LYS A 57 11.08 -5.38 8.25
N LEU A 58 9.87 -5.65 8.74
CA LEU A 58 9.54 -5.78 10.14
C LEU A 58 9.35 -7.26 10.51
N LYS A 59 9.45 -7.55 11.82
CA LYS A 59 9.32 -8.93 12.34
C LYS A 59 7.97 -9.58 12.09
N ASP A 60 6.91 -8.78 11.99
CA ASP A 60 5.55 -9.26 11.69
C ASP A 60 5.33 -9.57 10.19
N GLY A 61 6.37 -9.43 9.38
CA GLY A 61 6.34 -9.63 7.94
C GLY A 61 5.85 -8.42 7.14
N SER A 62 5.57 -7.29 7.81
CA SER A 62 5.30 -6.01 7.15
C SER A 62 6.57 -5.42 6.57
N SER A 63 6.41 -4.55 5.57
CA SER A 63 7.48 -3.74 5.02
C SER A 63 7.18 -2.27 5.26
N PHE A 64 8.13 -1.48 5.73
CA PHE A 64 7.93 -0.06 5.96
C PHE A 64 8.97 0.79 5.22
N ARG A 65 8.55 1.99 4.83
CA ARG A 65 9.40 3.00 4.21
C ARG A 65 9.32 4.30 5.00
N PRO A 66 10.41 4.71 5.64
CA PRO A 66 10.52 6.04 6.21
C PRO A 66 10.83 7.05 5.10
N MET A 67 10.29 8.26 5.22
CA MET A 67 10.60 9.37 4.34
C MET A 67 10.71 10.66 5.14
N TYR A 68 11.83 11.38 4.90
CA TYR A 68 12.06 12.72 5.39
C TYR A 68 12.65 13.56 4.25
N GLY A 69 11.82 14.42 3.67
CA GLY A 69 12.15 15.22 2.47
C GLY A 69 12.37 16.71 2.75
N GLY A 70 12.36 17.13 4.02
CA GLY A 70 12.34 18.55 4.42
C GLY A 70 10.98 19.21 4.09
N LYS A 71 10.77 20.45 4.54
CA LYS A 71 9.54 21.25 4.29
C LYS A 71 8.23 20.49 4.56
N GLY A 72 8.15 19.78 5.70
CA GLY A 72 6.91 19.13 6.14
C GLY A 72 6.58 17.81 5.42
N TYR A 73 7.53 17.20 4.72
CA TYR A 73 7.34 15.91 4.07
C TYR A 73 7.99 14.79 4.89
N ILE A 74 7.28 14.37 5.94
CA ILE A 74 7.77 13.37 6.91
C ILE A 74 6.69 12.31 7.06
N PHE A 75 6.97 11.05 6.69
CA PHE A 75 5.99 9.98 6.81
C PHE A 75 6.63 8.59 6.96
N TYR A 76 5.84 7.65 7.47
CA TYR A 76 6.03 6.22 7.29
C TYR A 76 4.93 5.66 6.38
N ASP A 77 5.33 4.81 5.44
CA ASP A 77 4.47 3.99 4.61
C ASP A 77 4.68 2.53 4.99
N VAL A 78 3.62 1.83 5.40
CA VAL A 78 3.72 0.47 5.96
C VAL A 78 2.83 -0.48 5.18
N ILE A 79 3.45 -1.43 4.51
CA ILE A 79 2.79 -2.45 3.71
C ILE A 79 2.64 -3.72 4.55
N PRO A 80 1.42 -4.09 5.00
CA PRO A 80 1.20 -5.33 5.72
C PRO A 80 1.55 -6.55 4.88
N PRO A 81 1.79 -7.73 5.47
CA PRO A 81 1.94 -8.96 4.72
C PRO A 81 0.67 -9.31 3.93
N LEU A 82 0.78 -10.23 2.97
CA LEU A 82 -0.39 -10.81 2.31
C LEU A 82 -1.33 -11.43 3.36
N PRO A 83 -2.66 -11.38 3.17
CA PRO A 83 -3.38 -10.97 1.95
C PRO A 83 -3.89 -9.53 1.92
N ALA A 84 -3.44 -8.63 2.80
CA ALA A 84 -3.97 -7.28 2.90
C ALA A 84 -3.91 -6.50 1.56
N TYR A 85 -5.01 -5.87 1.13
CA TYR A 85 -5.13 -5.04 -0.07
C TYR A 85 -5.03 -3.55 0.23
N TYR A 86 -4.36 -3.16 1.30
CA TYR A 86 -4.14 -1.80 1.73
C TYR A 86 -2.73 -1.64 2.30
N HIS A 87 -2.31 -0.40 2.47
CA HIS A 87 -1.15 -0.05 3.28
C HIS A 87 -1.53 1.03 4.28
N TYR A 88 -0.78 1.12 5.37
CA TYR A 88 -0.91 2.18 6.34
C TYR A 88 -0.02 3.34 5.95
N PHE A 89 -0.50 4.55 6.22
CA PHE A 89 0.26 5.77 6.04
C PHE A 89 0.20 6.60 7.32
N TYR A 90 1.38 7.06 7.79
CA TYR A 90 1.56 7.86 8.97
C TYR A 90 2.25 9.14 8.57
N ASP A 91 1.57 10.28 8.65
CA ASP A 91 2.07 11.63 8.35
C ASP A 91 2.46 12.35 9.64
N TYR A 92 3.54 13.13 9.61
CA TYR A 92 4.09 13.77 10.79
C TYR A 92 4.31 15.26 10.57
N TYR A 93 4.23 16.02 11.67
CA TYR A 93 4.71 17.39 11.73
C TYR A 93 6.24 17.44 11.70
N GLU A 94 6.83 18.62 11.45
CA GLU A 94 8.29 18.81 11.42
C GLU A 94 8.97 18.46 12.74
N ASN A 95 8.27 18.55 13.85
CA ASN A 95 8.77 18.15 15.16
C ASN A 95 8.70 16.62 15.41
N GLY A 96 8.25 15.87 14.44
CA GLY A 96 8.11 14.42 14.48
C GLY A 96 6.83 13.92 15.15
N ASN A 97 5.96 14.79 15.67
CA ASN A 97 4.68 14.36 16.22
C ASN A 97 3.73 13.90 15.12
N LEU A 98 2.91 12.87 15.43
CA LEU A 98 1.93 12.34 14.50
C LEU A 98 0.91 13.42 14.12
N LYS A 99 0.68 13.60 12.82
CA LYS A 99 -0.26 14.56 12.24
C LYS A 99 -1.50 13.86 11.68
N ALA A 100 -1.31 12.72 11.04
CA ALA A 100 -2.41 11.91 10.54
C ALA A 100 -1.99 10.47 10.36
N TYR A 101 -2.94 9.52 10.45
CA TYR A 101 -2.72 8.17 9.99
C TYR A 101 -4.02 7.53 9.50
N GLY A 102 -3.87 6.53 8.65
CA GLY A 102 -5.00 5.78 8.11
C GLY A 102 -4.55 4.76 7.07
N LYS A 103 -5.49 4.27 6.30
CA LYS A 103 -5.25 3.27 5.27
C LYS A 103 -5.43 3.88 3.89
N TYR A 104 -4.55 3.49 2.98
CA TYR A 104 -4.73 3.69 1.55
C TYR A 104 -5.13 2.37 0.87
N ALA A 105 -6.00 2.45 -0.12
CA ALA A 105 -6.44 1.30 -0.91
C ALA A 105 -5.32 0.78 -1.81
N GLY A 106 -5.07 -0.52 -1.76
CA GLY A 106 -4.02 -1.15 -2.55
C GLY A 106 -2.68 -0.50 -2.32
N MET A 107 -2.00 -0.15 -3.40
CA MET A 107 -0.73 0.61 -3.40
C MET A 107 -0.95 2.05 -3.95
N GLN A 108 -2.15 2.58 -3.81
CA GLN A 108 -2.57 3.90 -4.29
C GLN A 108 -2.76 4.86 -3.13
N VAL A 109 -2.85 6.16 -3.41
CA VAL A 109 -3.11 7.22 -2.43
C VAL A 109 -4.60 7.52 -2.23
N VAL A 110 -5.43 6.48 -2.30
CA VAL A 110 -6.88 6.59 -2.10
C VAL A 110 -7.21 6.23 -0.66
N LYS A 111 -7.60 7.22 0.14
CA LYS A 111 -7.96 7.03 1.56
C LYS A 111 -9.18 6.13 1.72
N ILE A 112 -9.08 5.14 2.62
CA ILE A 112 -10.15 4.20 2.96
C ILE A 112 -10.32 4.07 4.48
N GLY A 113 -11.52 3.66 4.90
CA GLY A 113 -11.85 3.50 6.31
C GLY A 113 -11.82 4.80 7.10
N VAL A 114 -11.59 4.67 8.39
CA VAL A 114 -11.46 5.82 9.30
C VAL A 114 -10.02 6.32 9.28
N TRP A 115 -9.87 7.62 9.06
CA TRP A 115 -8.61 8.35 9.18
C TRP A 115 -8.60 9.17 10.45
N HIS A 116 -7.44 9.23 11.08
CA HIS A 116 -7.17 9.93 12.33
C HIS A 116 -6.29 11.15 12.03
N TYR A 117 -6.72 12.32 12.44
CA TYR A 117 -6.01 13.57 12.27
C TYR A 117 -5.76 14.20 13.63
N PHE A 118 -4.55 14.69 13.86
CA PHE A 118 -4.14 15.32 15.10
C PHE A 118 -3.74 16.76 14.83
N ASP A 119 -4.17 17.68 15.67
CA ASP A 119 -3.63 19.03 15.67
C ASP A 119 -2.26 19.08 16.38
N GLU A 120 -1.61 20.24 16.36
CA GLU A 120 -0.29 20.42 16.98
C GLU A 120 -0.30 20.19 18.50
N ASN A 121 -1.46 20.26 19.14
CA ASN A 121 -1.65 19.97 20.56
C ASN A 121 -1.97 18.50 20.84
N GLY A 122 -2.05 17.67 19.80
CA GLY A 122 -2.36 16.25 19.90
C GLY A 122 -3.85 15.93 20.02
N LYS A 123 -4.75 16.90 19.78
CA LYS A 123 -6.19 16.65 19.79
C LYS A 123 -6.59 15.89 18.52
N GLU A 124 -7.22 14.74 18.71
CA GLU A 124 -7.65 13.86 17.64
C GLU A 124 -9.00 14.26 17.04
N THR A 125 -9.12 14.11 15.72
CA THR A 125 -10.36 14.14 14.95
C THR A 125 -10.39 12.95 14.02
N GLN A 126 -11.51 12.23 13.96
CA GLN A 126 -11.69 11.06 13.12
C GLN A 126 -12.61 11.39 11.93
N VAL A 127 -12.25 10.89 10.75
CA VAL A 127 -13.03 11.05 9.51
C VAL A 127 -13.19 9.70 8.83
N ASP A 128 -14.43 9.27 8.61
CA ASP A 128 -14.72 8.11 7.77
C ASP A 128 -14.64 8.51 6.29
N GLU A 129 -13.50 8.27 5.67
CA GLU A 129 -13.22 8.66 4.28
C GLU A 129 -14.08 7.87 3.26
N GLU A 130 -14.69 6.78 3.69
CA GLU A 130 -15.57 5.96 2.86
C GLU A 130 -17.06 6.25 3.05
N ALA A 131 -17.46 7.12 3.98
CA ALA A 131 -18.88 7.44 4.24
C ALA A 131 -19.61 7.89 2.95
N LYS A 132 -18.91 8.62 2.08
CA LYS A 132 -19.40 9.13 0.78
C LYS A 132 -19.62 8.04 -0.28
N LEU A 133 -19.10 6.84 -0.09
CA LEU A 133 -19.14 5.74 -1.06
C LEU A 133 -20.41 4.89 -0.91
N GLY A 134 -21.21 5.10 0.14
CA GLY A 134 -22.40 4.31 0.43
C GLY A 134 -22.05 2.84 0.61
N LYS A 135 -22.73 1.97 -0.12
CA LYS A 135 -22.45 0.52 -0.05
C LYS A 135 -21.13 0.08 -0.71
N TRP A 136 -20.52 0.93 -1.53
CA TRP A 136 -19.28 0.61 -2.23
C TRP A 136 -18.03 1.00 -1.44
N ARG A 137 -18.05 0.68 -0.12
CA ARG A 137 -16.83 0.73 0.68
C ARG A 137 -15.79 -0.24 0.12
N PHE A 138 -14.53 -0.01 0.43
CA PHE A 138 -13.42 -0.76 -0.16
C PHE A 138 -13.56 -2.28 -0.05
N ASN A 139 -13.96 -2.78 1.12
CA ASN A 139 -14.17 -4.22 1.30
C ASN A 139 -15.27 -4.76 0.38
N ALA A 140 -16.39 -4.05 0.20
CA ALA A 140 -17.44 -4.46 -0.71
C ALA A 140 -16.99 -4.48 -2.18
N ILE A 141 -16.07 -3.58 -2.55
CA ILE A 141 -15.41 -3.59 -3.87
C ILE A 141 -14.54 -4.85 -4.00
N LEU A 142 -13.69 -5.13 -3.00
CA LEU A 142 -12.85 -6.33 -2.99
C LEU A 142 -13.67 -7.62 -3.08
N ASP A 143 -14.82 -7.70 -2.39
CA ASP A 143 -15.74 -8.86 -2.45
C ASP A 143 -16.25 -9.10 -3.88
N VAL A 144 -16.62 -8.04 -4.61
CA VAL A 144 -17.03 -8.15 -6.01
C VAL A 144 -15.88 -8.67 -6.88
N LEU A 145 -14.69 -8.08 -6.74
CA LEU A 145 -13.52 -8.48 -7.51
C LEU A 145 -13.10 -9.93 -7.22
N HIS A 146 -13.21 -10.36 -5.97
CA HIS A 146 -12.94 -11.73 -5.56
C HIS A 146 -13.97 -12.71 -6.14
N LYS A 147 -15.26 -12.39 -6.04
CA LYS A 147 -16.35 -13.17 -6.63
C LYS A 147 -16.20 -13.35 -8.14
N ASP A 148 -15.72 -12.32 -8.81
CA ASP A 148 -15.45 -12.36 -10.27
C ASP A 148 -14.11 -13.06 -10.61
N GLY A 149 -13.38 -13.55 -9.62
CA GLY A 149 -12.13 -14.30 -9.78
C GLY A 149 -10.91 -13.47 -10.25
N VAL A 150 -11.03 -12.13 -10.23
CA VAL A 150 -9.94 -11.25 -10.71
C VAL A 150 -8.90 -10.94 -9.64
N ILE A 151 -9.29 -11.04 -8.36
CA ILE A 151 -8.39 -11.02 -7.20
C ILE A 151 -8.71 -12.21 -6.30
N ASP A 152 -7.85 -12.45 -5.30
CA ASP A 152 -8.13 -13.42 -4.25
C ASP A 152 -7.81 -12.81 -2.89
N ILE A 153 -8.84 -12.48 -2.12
CA ILE A 153 -8.72 -11.84 -0.81
C ILE A 153 -8.09 -12.75 0.25
N LEU A 154 -8.05 -14.06 0.02
CA LEU A 154 -7.44 -15.03 0.95
C LEU A 154 -5.93 -15.13 0.76
N THR A 155 -5.46 -15.04 -0.48
CA THR A 155 -4.04 -15.17 -0.83
C THR A 155 -3.35 -13.85 -1.15
N GLY A 156 -4.12 -12.78 -1.41
CA GLY A 156 -3.61 -11.50 -1.87
C GLY A 156 -3.21 -11.49 -3.35
N LYS A 157 -3.73 -12.41 -4.18
CA LYS A 157 -3.48 -12.43 -5.63
C LYS A 157 -3.88 -11.09 -6.26
N ASN A 158 -3.01 -10.56 -7.10
CA ASN A 158 -3.16 -9.28 -7.81
C ASN A 158 -3.18 -8.03 -6.88
N ARG A 159 -2.63 -8.14 -5.65
CA ARG A 159 -2.45 -7.00 -4.74
C ARG A 159 -1.46 -5.96 -5.27
N ASP A 160 -0.51 -6.36 -6.07
CA ASP A 160 0.61 -5.51 -6.48
C ASP A 160 0.14 -4.26 -7.24
N ARG A 161 0.87 -3.16 -7.06
CA ARG A 161 0.57 -1.83 -7.61
C ARG A 161 0.23 -1.84 -9.11
N ASN A 162 0.88 -2.70 -9.87
CA ASN A 162 0.71 -2.80 -11.31
C ASN A 162 -0.49 -3.68 -11.71
N LYS A 163 -1.20 -4.29 -10.75
CA LYS A 163 -2.32 -5.20 -11.01
C LYS A 163 -3.67 -4.62 -10.61
N LEU A 164 -3.71 -3.77 -9.58
CA LEU A 164 -4.93 -3.17 -9.07
C LEU A 164 -4.79 -1.65 -8.98
N TYR A 165 -5.62 -0.92 -9.70
CA TYR A 165 -5.70 0.54 -9.66
C TYR A 165 -7.11 0.98 -9.28
N ILE A 166 -7.23 1.94 -8.34
CA ILE A 166 -8.49 2.45 -7.84
C ILE A 166 -8.50 3.98 -7.98
N GLU A 167 -9.61 4.51 -8.48
CA GLU A 167 -9.81 5.95 -8.66
C GLU A 167 -11.23 6.37 -8.28
N PHE A 168 -11.37 7.48 -7.58
CA PHE A 168 -12.65 8.13 -7.33
C PHE A 168 -12.98 9.11 -8.46
N LYS A 169 -14.15 8.96 -9.06
CA LYS A 169 -14.63 9.78 -10.17
C LYS A 169 -15.90 10.55 -9.80
N ASN A 170 -16.17 11.64 -10.54
CA ASN A 170 -17.38 12.44 -10.41
C ASN A 170 -17.70 12.87 -8.97
N ASN A 171 -16.76 13.56 -8.30
CA ASN A 171 -16.92 14.01 -6.91
C ASN A 171 -17.33 12.84 -5.98
N ASN A 172 -16.64 11.71 -6.08
CA ASN A 172 -16.86 10.50 -5.28
C ASN A 172 -18.22 9.79 -5.49
N ARG A 173 -18.95 10.12 -6.57
CA ARG A 173 -20.19 9.40 -6.92
C ARG A 173 -19.96 8.08 -7.64
N LYS A 174 -18.74 7.85 -8.13
CA LYS A 174 -18.32 6.61 -8.79
C LYS A 174 -16.92 6.23 -8.33
N VAL A 175 -16.69 4.92 -8.20
CA VAL A 175 -15.36 4.34 -8.02
C VAL A 175 -15.03 3.57 -9.29
N ALA A 176 -13.93 3.91 -9.93
CA ALA A 176 -13.37 3.11 -11.02
C ALA A 176 -12.27 2.22 -10.47
N VAL A 177 -12.31 0.95 -10.81
CA VAL A 177 -11.29 -0.02 -10.46
C VAL A 177 -10.81 -0.69 -11.73
N ILE A 178 -9.48 -0.72 -11.90
CA ILE A 178 -8.84 -1.39 -13.03
C ILE A 178 -8.02 -2.54 -12.47
N VAL A 179 -8.26 -3.73 -12.99
CA VAL A 179 -7.50 -4.92 -12.67
C VAL A 179 -6.80 -5.40 -13.92
N PHE A 180 -5.47 -5.31 -13.94
CA PHE A 180 -4.67 -5.80 -15.05
C PHE A 180 -4.61 -7.32 -15.01
N LYS A 181 -4.87 -7.94 -16.15
CA LYS A 181 -4.65 -9.36 -16.37
C LYS A 181 -3.14 -9.66 -16.47
N GLU A 182 -2.81 -10.93 -16.40
CA GLU A 182 -1.48 -11.38 -16.73
C GLU A 182 -1.16 -11.03 -18.19
N ARG A 183 0.04 -10.50 -18.41
CA ARG A 183 0.51 -10.09 -19.74
C ARG A 183 0.63 -11.32 -20.63
N ILE A 184 -0.25 -11.42 -21.62
CA ILE A 184 -0.24 -12.54 -22.59
C ILE A 184 0.79 -12.27 -23.69
N ASP A 185 1.00 -10.99 -24.04
CA ASP A 185 1.93 -10.56 -25.08
C ASP A 185 2.66 -9.28 -24.66
N ILE A 186 3.88 -9.06 -25.18
CA ILE A 186 4.67 -7.83 -24.96
C ILE A 186 3.93 -6.59 -25.47
N LEU A 187 3.03 -6.76 -26.44
CA LEU A 187 2.35 -5.71 -27.18
C LEU A 187 0.94 -5.38 -26.68
N ILE A 188 0.29 -6.28 -25.94
CA ILE A 188 -1.13 -6.12 -25.58
C ILE A 188 -1.30 -6.33 -24.07
N ASP A 189 -1.70 -5.24 -23.39
CA ASP A 189 -2.16 -5.30 -22.02
C ASP A 189 -3.69 -5.49 -22.03
N THR A 190 -4.18 -6.54 -21.38
CA THR A 190 -5.61 -6.73 -21.14
C THR A 190 -5.95 -6.38 -19.70
N TYR A 191 -7.10 -5.71 -19.49
CA TYR A 191 -7.55 -5.35 -18.15
C TYR A 191 -9.08 -5.34 -18.05
N TYR A 192 -9.57 -5.49 -16.82
CA TYR A 192 -10.97 -5.26 -16.47
C TYR A 192 -11.13 -3.86 -15.89
N GLU A 193 -12.10 -3.11 -16.38
CA GLU A 193 -12.58 -1.88 -15.78
C GLU A 193 -13.91 -2.14 -15.08
N TYR A 194 -13.96 -1.82 -13.78
CA TYR A 194 -15.17 -1.82 -12.98
C TYR A 194 -15.57 -0.38 -12.67
N ILE A 195 -16.83 -0.05 -12.88
CA ILE A 195 -17.39 1.24 -12.47
C ILE A 195 -18.50 0.99 -11.45
N PHE A 196 -18.22 1.34 -10.20
CA PHE A 196 -19.14 1.25 -9.08
C PHE A 196 -19.88 2.58 -8.91
N ASN A 197 -21.19 2.57 -8.99
CA ASN A 197 -22.02 3.76 -8.80
C ASN A 197 -22.46 3.86 -7.33
N CYS A 198 -21.87 4.81 -6.59
CA CYS A 198 -22.09 4.98 -5.16
C CYS A 198 -23.54 5.38 -4.81
N LYS A 199 -24.24 6.08 -5.72
CA LYS A 199 -25.64 6.49 -5.51
C LYS A 199 -26.63 5.34 -5.74
N THR A 200 -26.47 4.59 -6.82
CA THR A 200 -27.44 3.54 -7.18
C THR A 200 -27.10 2.18 -6.62
N GLY A 201 -25.86 2.01 -6.16
CA GLY A 201 -25.34 0.75 -5.69
C GLY A 201 -25.21 -0.31 -6.78
N LYS A 202 -25.23 0.05 -8.05
CA LYS A 202 -24.95 -0.84 -9.18
C LYS A 202 -23.49 -0.72 -9.61
N TYR A 203 -22.98 -1.75 -10.28
CA TYR A 203 -21.68 -1.68 -10.94
C TYR A 203 -21.75 -2.24 -12.35
N THR A 204 -20.79 -1.88 -13.18
CA THR A 204 -20.57 -2.43 -14.51
C THR A 204 -19.15 -2.94 -14.62
N ARG A 205 -18.96 -4.02 -15.37
CA ARG A 205 -17.64 -4.57 -15.71
C ARG A 205 -17.49 -4.54 -17.21
N LYS A 206 -16.33 -4.14 -17.69
CA LYS A 206 -15.93 -4.21 -19.10
C LYS A 206 -14.52 -4.76 -19.19
N GLU A 207 -14.24 -5.45 -20.26
CA GLU A 207 -12.91 -5.91 -20.62
C GLU A 207 -12.35 -5.05 -21.73
N TYR A 208 -11.08 -4.66 -21.61
CA TYR A 208 -10.39 -3.85 -22.59
C TYR A 208 -9.07 -4.49 -22.96
N GLU A 209 -8.70 -4.28 -24.22
CA GLU A 209 -7.36 -4.54 -24.74
C GLU A 209 -6.70 -3.20 -25.02
N ARG A 210 -5.47 -3.01 -24.53
CA ARG A 210 -4.66 -1.83 -24.78
C ARG A 210 -3.42 -2.22 -25.54
N TYR A 211 -3.20 -1.57 -26.68
CA TYR A 211 -1.94 -1.69 -27.42
C TYR A 211 -0.85 -0.89 -26.71
N ASN A 212 0.29 -1.52 -26.44
CA ASN A 212 1.44 -0.84 -25.86
C ASN A 212 2.20 -0.09 -26.95
N GLU A 213 1.95 1.22 -27.08
CA GLU A 213 2.59 2.04 -28.11
C GLU A 213 4.10 2.18 -27.97
N ASN A 214 4.65 1.91 -26.77
CA ASN A 214 6.10 1.93 -26.51
C ASN A 214 6.84 0.70 -27.06
N ALA A 215 6.13 -0.28 -27.60
CA ALA A 215 6.70 -1.46 -28.24
C ALA A 215 6.95 -1.28 -29.74
N LYS A 216 6.93 -0.06 -30.25
CA LYS A 216 7.04 0.25 -31.69
C LYS A 216 8.37 -0.13 -32.36
N GLU A 217 9.34 -0.62 -31.62
CA GLU A 217 10.64 -1.06 -32.18
C GLU A 217 10.75 -2.55 -32.47
N MET A 218 9.66 -3.33 -32.31
CA MET A 218 9.66 -4.75 -32.71
C MET A 218 8.90 -5.00 -34.03
N PRO A 219 9.27 -6.05 -34.80
CA PRO A 219 8.76 -6.27 -36.14
C PRO A 219 7.24 -6.44 -36.16
N THR A 220 6.63 -5.76 -37.09
CA THR A 220 5.20 -5.64 -37.31
C THR A 220 4.48 -7.00 -37.44
N LEU A 221 3.68 -7.34 -36.45
CA LEU A 221 2.62 -8.32 -36.63
C LEU A 221 1.42 -7.64 -37.33
N PRO A 222 0.68 -8.36 -38.18
CA PRO A 222 -0.47 -7.76 -38.89
C PRO A 222 -1.55 -7.31 -37.90
N PRO A 223 -2.24 -6.17 -38.18
CA PRO A 223 -3.24 -5.63 -37.28
C PRO A 223 -4.39 -6.63 -37.08
N LEU A 224 -4.74 -6.91 -35.83
CA LEU A 224 -5.92 -7.68 -35.47
C LEU A 224 -7.16 -6.95 -36.04
N LYS A 225 -7.92 -7.65 -36.90
CA LYS A 225 -9.20 -7.15 -37.46
C LYS A 225 -10.16 -6.88 -36.30
N ASN A 226 -10.51 -5.61 -36.06
CA ASN A 226 -11.52 -5.09 -35.14
C ASN A 226 -11.06 -4.32 -33.85
N SER A 227 -9.93 -3.68 -33.81
CA SER A 227 -9.71 -2.67 -32.78
C SER A 227 -10.28 -1.31 -33.24
N LYS A 228 -11.51 -0.98 -32.85
CA LYS A 228 -11.99 0.40 -32.93
C LYS A 228 -11.14 1.26 -31.96
N LYS A 229 -10.28 2.13 -32.51
CA LYS A 229 -9.55 3.17 -31.76
C LYS A 229 -10.55 4.01 -30.96
N LYS A 230 -10.81 3.65 -29.72
CA LYS A 230 -11.36 4.59 -28.74
C LYS A 230 -10.18 5.11 -27.95
N LYS A 231 -9.90 6.42 -28.03
CA LYS A 231 -8.93 7.09 -27.14
C LYS A 231 -9.14 6.59 -25.72
N SER A 232 -8.11 6.00 -25.17
CA SER A 232 -8.09 5.48 -23.80
C SER A 232 -8.43 6.62 -22.85
N TRP A 233 -9.29 6.39 -21.85
CA TRP A 233 -9.58 7.36 -20.79
C TRP A 233 -8.32 7.72 -20.00
N LEU A 234 -7.29 6.86 -20.00
CA LEU A 234 -5.95 7.15 -19.43
C LEU A 234 -5.26 8.32 -20.15
N GLU A 235 -5.45 8.50 -21.47
CA GLU A 235 -4.93 9.68 -22.18
C GLU A 235 -5.64 10.97 -21.76
N LYS A 236 -6.88 10.88 -21.24
CA LYS A 236 -7.63 12.01 -20.69
C LYS A 236 -7.29 12.31 -19.23
N LEU A 237 -6.58 11.41 -18.55
CA LEU A 237 -6.14 11.58 -17.16
C LEU A 237 -4.81 12.35 -17.07
N PHE A 238 -4.00 12.33 -18.13
CA PHE A 238 -2.67 12.93 -18.18
C PHE A 238 -2.55 14.07 -19.19
N SER A 239 -3.67 14.50 -19.82
CA SER A 239 -3.78 15.73 -20.61
C SER A 239 -4.52 16.80 -19.82
#